data_cb4f6990e5a15e8aa66aaef0b84f2c62
#
_entry.id   cb4f6990e5a15e8aa66aaef0b84f2c62
#
_cell.length_a   1.000
_cell.length_b   1.000
_cell.length_c   1.000
_cell.angle_alpha   90.00
_cell.angle_beta   90.00
_cell.angle_gamma   90.00
#
_symmetry.space_group_name_H-M   'P 1'
#
loop_
_entity.id
_entity.type
_entity.pdbx_description
1 polymer ?
#
loop_
_entity_poly.entity_id
_entity_poly.type
_entity_poly.pdbx_seq_one_letter_code
_entity_poly.pdbx_strand_id
1 'polypeptide(L)' 'MKKIEVLGTGCKKCTVTAEQITAIAKELGTDVEVTKVTDPQIIMHYQVMSTPAVAVNGKLAHSGGVPDRKKIEAILKA' A
#
# COMPACT_ATOMS: atom_id res chain seq x y z
N MET A 1 -13.49 3.17 -7.37
CA MET A 1 -12.29 2.31 -7.25
C MET A 1 -11.22 3.09 -6.50
N LYS A 2 -10.68 2.51 -5.45
CA LYS A 2 -9.58 3.13 -4.69
C LYS A 2 -8.25 2.85 -5.37
N LYS A 3 -7.42 3.87 -5.47
CA LYS A 3 -6.06 3.70 -5.97
C LYS A 3 -5.12 3.47 -4.79
N ILE A 4 -4.58 2.28 -4.71
CA ILE A 4 -3.64 1.89 -3.66
C ILE A 4 -2.25 1.83 -4.27
N GLU A 5 -1.32 2.59 -3.70
CA GLU A 5 0.06 2.57 -4.14
C GLU A 5 0.93 1.97 -3.04
N VAL A 6 1.67 0.92 -3.39
CA VAL A 6 2.62 0.32 -2.47
C VAL A 6 4.00 0.87 -2.81
N LEU A 7 4.54 1.65 -1.90
CA LEU A 7 5.79 2.37 -2.11
C LEU A 7 6.97 1.59 -1.55
N GLY A 8 7.96 1.33 -2.37
CA GLY A 8 9.15 0.63 -1.95
C GLY A 8 10.05 0.28 -3.10
N THR A 9 11.33 0.07 -2.81
CA THR A 9 12.35 -0.16 -3.82
C THR A 9 12.59 -1.65 -4.08
N GLY A 10 11.52 -2.38 -4.41
CA GLY A 10 11.64 -3.74 -4.93
C GLY A 10 11.99 -4.83 -3.93
N CYS A 11 11.69 -4.65 -2.65
CA CYS A 11 11.91 -5.71 -1.67
C CYS A 11 10.73 -6.68 -1.61
N LYS A 12 10.99 -7.87 -1.05
CA LYS A 12 9.95 -8.89 -0.92
C LYS A 12 8.76 -8.39 -0.09
N LYS A 13 9.01 -7.56 0.91
CA LYS A 13 7.96 -7.02 1.76
C LYS A 13 6.98 -6.16 0.98
N CYS A 14 7.45 -5.44 -0.03
CA CYS A 14 6.58 -4.63 -0.87
C CYS A 14 5.64 -5.52 -1.69
N THR A 15 6.16 -6.61 -2.23
CA THR A 15 5.36 -7.59 -2.97
C THR A 15 4.32 -8.24 -2.06
N VAL A 16 4.72 -8.66 -0.87
CA VAL A 16 3.80 -9.27 0.10
C VAL A 16 2.70 -8.29 0.48
N THR A 17 3.06 -7.02 0.70
CA THR A 17 2.07 -5.98 1.02
C THR A 17 1.04 -5.85 -0.08
N ALA A 18 1.48 -5.77 -1.32
CA ALA A 18 0.58 -5.64 -2.47
C ALA A 18 -0.35 -6.85 -2.59
N GLU A 19 0.19 -8.04 -2.41
CA GLU A 19 -0.59 -9.28 -2.48
C GLU A 19 -1.64 -9.35 -1.37
N GLN A 20 -1.28 -8.98 -0.15
CA GLN A 20 -2.20 -8.99 0.97
C GLN A 20 -3.33 -7.99 0.78
N ILE A 21 -3.01 -6.79 0.31
CA ILE A 21 -4.03 -5.78 0.04
C ILE A 21 -5.02 -6.28 -1.00
N THR A 22 -4.52 -6.87 -2.08
CA THR A 22 -5.37 -7.40 -3.14
C THR A 22 -6.27 -8.53 -2.63
N ALA A 23 -5.71 -9.45 -1.84
CA ALA A 23 -6.46 -10.58 -1.31
C ALA A 23 -7.56 -10.12 -0.36
N ILE A 24 -7.23 -9.22 0.56
CA ILE A 24 -8.20 -8.72 1.54
C ILE A 24 -9.28 -7.88 0.86
N ALA A 25 -8.92 -7.10 -0.15
CA ALA A 25 -9.89 -6.34 -0.92
C ALA A 25 -10.92 -7.26 -1.59
N LYS A 26 -10.47 -8.38 -2.12
CA LYS A 26 -11.37 -9.38 -2.71
C LYS A 26 -12.31 -9.97 -1.67
N GLU A 27 -11.79 -10.28 -0.48
CA GLU A 27 -12.62 -10.82 0.61
C GLU A 27 -13.71 -9.83 1.02
N LEU A 28 -13.39 -8.54 1.05
CA LEU A 28 -14.31 -7.49 1.45
C LEU A 28 -15.22 -7.04 0.32
N GLY A 29 -14.98 -7.52 -0.91
CA GLY A 29 -15.73 -7.07 -2.07
C GLY A 29 -15.45 -5.62 -2.45
N THR A 30 -14.28 -5.11 -2.12
CA THR A 30 -13.89 -3.73 -2.39
C THR A 30 -13.06 -3.66 -3.67
N ASP A 31 -13.46 -2.80 -4.60
CA ASP A 31 -12.69 -2.58 -5.82
C ASP A 31 -11.50 -1.69 -5.53
N VAL A 32 -10.30 -2.18 -5.82
CA VAL A 32 -9.07 -1.42 -5.65
C VAL A 32 -8.16 -1.62 -6.84
N GLU A 33 -7.36 -0.61 -7.12
CA GLU A 33 -6.29 -0.69 -8.10
C GLU A 33 -4.97 -0.62 -7.33
N VAL A 34 -4.25 -1.74 -7.25
CA VAL A 34 -3.00 -1.81 -6.51
C VAL A 34 -1.83 -1.67 -7.47
N THR A 35 -1.00 -0.67 -7.23
CA THR A 35 0.17 -0.39 -8.05
C THR A 35 1.41 -0.37 -7.17
N LYS A 36 2.48 -1.03 -7.61
CA LYS A 36 3.76 -0.95 -6.91
C LYS A 36 4.54 0.24 -7.45
N VAL A 37 4.97 1.12 -6.56
CA VAL A 37 5.74 2.31 -6.90
C VAL A 37 7.16 2.12 -6.40
N THR A 38 8.10 2.04 -7.32
CA THR A 38 9.51 1.81 -6.98
C THR A 38 10.38 3.03 -7.24
N ASP A 39 9.80 4.12 -7.75
CA ASP A 39 10.53 5.33 -8.07
C ASP A 39 10.91 6.08 -6.79
N PRO A 40 12.21 6.25 -6.51
CA PRO A 40 12.64 6.95 -5.30
C PRO A 40 12.11 8.38 -5.20
N GLN A 41 11.93 9.06 -6.32
CA GLN A 41 11.43 10.43 -6.30
C GLN A 41 9.99 10.50 -5.84
N ILE A 42 9.17 9.55 -6.27
CA ILE A 42 7.78 9.47 -5.83
C ILE A 42 7.71 9.11 -4.36
N ILE A 43 8.55 8.17 -3.93
CA ILE A 43 8.62 7.77 -2.52
C ILE A 43 9.00 8.97 -1.65
N MET A 44 9.98 9.77 -2.08
CA MET A 44 10.35 10.99 -1.37
C MET A 44 9.22 12.02 -1.34
N HIS A 45 8.45 12.10 -2.42
CA HIS A 45 7.33 13.02 -2.50
C HIS A 45 6.30 12.75 -1.39
N TYR A 46 6.10 11.49 -1.03
CA TYR A 46 5.21 11.12 0.06
C TYR A 46 5.86 11.26 1.43
N GLN A 47 7.13 11.66 1.49
CA GLN A 47 7.90 11.82 2.73
C GLN A 47 7.97 10.53 3.54
N VAL A 48 8.10 9.41 2.83
CA VAL A 48 8.20 8.09 3.45
C VAL A 48 9.59 7.91 4.04
N MET A 49 9.64 7.61 5.33
CA MET A 49 10.91 7.38 6.01
C MET A 49 11.29 5.91 6.07
N SER A 50 10.33 5.03 5.92
CA SER A 50 10.57 3.58 5.94
C SER A 50 9.67 2.91 4.92
N THR A 51 10.19 1.88 4.25
CA THR A 51 9.41 1.09 3.30
C THR A 51 9.22 -0.33 3.83
N PRO A 52 8.17 -1.03 3.40
CA PRO A 52 7.14 -0.60 2.47
C PRO A 52 6.17 0.40 3.07
N ALA A 53 5.57 1.22 2.22
CA ALA A 53 4.55 2.15 2.64
C ALA A 53 3.35 2.02 1.72
N VAL A 54 2.20 2.47 2.18
CA VAL A 54 0.96 2.37 1.42
C VAL A 54 0.31 3.74 1.33
N ALA A 55 0.00 4.17 0.11
CA ALA A 55 -0.74 5.40 -0.13
C ALA A 55 -2.10 5.07 -0.74
N VAL A 56 -3.12 5.79 -0.33
CA VAL A 56 -4.49 5.61 -0.81
C VAL A 56 -4.98 6.92 -1.40
N ASN A 57 -5.34 6.88 -2.68
CA ASN A 57 -5.84 8.06 -3.40
C ASN A 57 -4.94 9.27 -3.25
N GLY A 58 -3.63 9.06 -3.31
CA GLY A 58 -2.65 10.12 -3.24
C GLY A 58 -2.25 10.56 -1.84
N LYS A 59 -2.74 9.88 -0.81
CA LYS A 59 -2.40 10.19 0.59
C LYS A 59 -1.73 9.01 1.25
N LEU A 60 -0.65 9.27 1.99
CA LEU A 60 0.06 8.23 2.71
C LEU A 60 -0.81 7.68 3.84
N ALA A 61 -1.07 6.38 3.82
CA ALA A 61 -1.91 5.73 4.81
C ALA A 61 -1.12 4.87 5.79
N HIS A 62 0.03 4.35 5.38
CA HIS A 62 0.84 3.48 6.22
C HIS A 62 2.30 3.56 5.78
N SER A 63 3.22 3.43 6.73
CA SER A 63 4.64 3.35 6.43
C SER A 63 5.34 2.51 7.49
N GLY A 64 6.51 1.96 7.12
CA GLY A 64 7.38 1.29 8.08
C GLY A 64 7.07 -0.18 8.32
N GLY A 65 6.85 -0.95 7.26
CA GLY A 65 6.73 -2.39 7.37
C GLY A 65 5.45 -2.92 6.71
N VAL A 66 5.34 -4.24 6.69
CA VAL A 66 4.14 -4.89 6.12
C VAL A 66 2.96 -4.62 7.05
N PRO A 67 1.88 -3.98 6.56
CA PRO A 67 0.71 -3.73 7.40
C PRO A 67 0.03 -5.05 7.76
N ASP A 68 -0.56 -5.12 8.96
CA ASP A 68 -1.32 -6.29 9.34
C ASP A 68 -2.72 -6.23 8.73
N ARG A 69 -3.48 -7.32 8.89
CA ARG A 69 -4.81 -7.41 8.31
C ARG A 69 -5.73 -6.28 8.79
N LYS A 70 -5.67 -5.97 10.09
CA LYS A 70 -6.50 -4.90 10.64
C LYS A 70 -6.18 -3.55 10.01
N LYS A 71 -4.91 -3.28 9.81
CA LYS A 71 -4.47 -2.04 9.18
C LYS A 71 -4.96 -1.97 7.73
N ILE A 72 -4.83 -3.06 7.00
CA ILE A 72 -5.29 -3.12 5.62
C ILE A 72 -6.79 -2.93 5.54
N GLU A 73 -7.55 -3.58 6.41
CA GLU A 73 -9.00 -3.40 6.45
C GLU A 73 -9.37 -1.95 6.72
N ALA A 74 -8.68 -1.31 7.64
CA ALA A 74 -8.93 0.10 7.94
C ALA A 74 -8.66 0.99 6.72
N ILE A 75 -7.57 0.72 6.00
CA ILE A 75 -7.23 1.45 4.77
C ILE A 75 -8.32 1.27 3.71
N LEU A 76 -8.80 0.05 3.53
CA LEU A 76 -9.78 -0.26 2.50
C LEU A 76 -11.16 0.28 2.83
N LYS A 77 -11.49 0.40 4.10
CA LYS A 77 -12.79 0.91 4.53
C LYS A 77 -12.84 2.43 4.67
N ALA A 78 -11.69 3.06 4.64
CA ALA A 78 -11.59 4.53 4.80
C ALA A 78 -12.16 5.28 3.60
#